data_c9cafa3b94268516b342ff0eaf28178f
#
_entry.id   c9cafa3b94268516b342ff0eaf28178f
#
_cell.length_a   1.000
_cell.length_b   1.000
_cell.length_c   1.000
_cell.angle_alpha   90.00
_cell.angle_beta   90.00
_cell.angle_gamma   90.00
#
_symmetry.space_group_name_H-M   'P 1'
#
loop_
_entity.id
_entity.type
_entity.pdbx_description
1 polymer ?
#
loop_
_entity_poly.entity_id
_entity_poly.type
_entity_poly.pdbx_seq_one_letter_code
_entity_poly.pdbx_strand_id
1 'polypeptide(L)'
;MGFRFRLHRRDLPGKPDLVFPRLGKIIFVHGCFWHRHEGCRLATRSKTRTEFWDAKFERNVERDRRVQAELRNLGWDVLVVWECETRDPVKLQKVLGEFLSS
;
A
#
# COMPACT_ATOMS: atom_id res chain seq x y z
N MET A 1 18.86 -3.25 -4.93
CA MET A 1 18.34 -3.12 -6.31
C MET A 1 18.84 -1.90 -7.10
N GLY A 2 19.63 -1.03 -6.55
CA GLY A 2 20.23 0.08 -7.26
C GLY A 2 19.30 1.19 -7.75
N PHE A 3 18.04 1.16 -7.37
CA PHE A 3 17.07 2.20 -7.74
C PHE A 3 17.11 3.36 -6.74
N ARG A 4 17.06 4.58 -7.26
CA ARG A 4 16.97 5.76 -6.40
C ARG A 4 15.51 5.98 -5.98
N PHE A 5 15.29 6.20 -4.69
CA PHE A 5 13.96 6.39 -4.13
C PHE A 5 13.96 7.44 -3.03
N ARG A 6 12.75 7.93 -2.70
CA ARG A 6 12.51 8.81 -1.57
C ARG A 6 11.50 8.18 -0.63
N LEU A 7 11.74 8.33 0.68
CA LEU A 7 10.87 7.80 1.70
C LEU A 7 9.85 8.86 2.14
N HIS A 8 8.62 8.43 2.34
CA HIS A 8 7.57 9.23 2.98
C HIS A 8 7.39 10.65 2.41
N ARG A 9 7.30 10.76 1.08
CA ARG A 9 7.04 12.05 0.44
C ARG A 9 5.66 12.57 0.84
N ARG A 10 5.64 13.76 1.46
CA ARG A 10 4.41 14.36 1.99
C ARG A 10 3.67 15.23 0.98
N ASP A 11 4.31 15.58 -0.12
CA ASP A 11 3.71 16.40 -1.18
C ASP A 11 2.78 15.61 -2.11
N LEU A 12 2.76 14.28 -1.97
CA LEU A 12 1.90 13.43 -2.77
C LEU A 12 0.68 12.94 -1.96
N PRO A 13 -0.48 12.71 -2.63
CA PRO A 13 -1.65 12.16 -1.95
C PRO A 13 -1.34 10.84 -1.23
N GLY A 14 -1.83 10.70 0.00
CA GLY A 14 -1.69 9.48 0.79
C GLY A 14 -0.33 9.22 1.40
N LYS A 15 0.63 10.11 1.21
CA LYS A 15 1.98 10.00 1.79
C LYS A 15 2.62 8.63 1.52
N PRO A 16 2.96 8.32 0.27
CA PRO A 16 3.54 7.02 -0.09
C PRO A 16 4.79 6.68 0.72
N ASP A 17 4.97 5.40 1.01
CA ASP A 17 6.12 4.92 1.77
C ASP A 17 7.41 5.01 0.94
N LEU A 18 7.34 4.64 -0.34
CA LEU A 18 8.47 4.69 -1.26
C LEU A 18 8.06 5.37 -2.55
N VAL A 19 8.90 6.29 -3.03
CA VAL A 19 8.69 6.99 -4.30
C VAL A 19 9.93 6.88 -5.16
N PHE A 20 9.74 6.46 -6.42
CA PHE A 20 10.80 6.34 -7.41
C PHE A 20 10.55 7.37 -8.51
N PRO A 21 11.00 8.63 -8.34
CA PRO A 21 10.64 9.72 -9.25
C PRO A 21 11.02 9.49 -10.71
N ARG A 22 12.20 8.91 -10.94
CA ARG A 22 12.67 8.67 -12.31
C ARG A 22 11.90 7.58 -13.03
N LEU A 23 11.32 6.64 -12.28
CA LEU A 23 10.52 5.55 -12.84
C LEU A 23 9.06 5.91 -12.93
N GLY A 24 8.63 6.98 -12.24
CA GLY A 24 7.22 7.31 -12.11
C GLY A 24 6.45 6.29 -11.32
N LYS A 25 7.07 5.68 -10.31
CA LYS A 25 6.49 4.58 -9.54
C LYS A 25 6.43 4.89 -8.05
N ILE A 26 5.38 4.38 -7.41
CA ILE A 26 5.10 4.58 -6.00
C ILE A 26 4.75 3.25 -5.37
N ILE A 27 5.23 3.03 -4.13
CA ILE A 27 4.90 1.83 -3.36
C ILE A 27 4.32 2.25 -2.01
N PHE A 28 3.15 1.69 -1.69
CA PHE A 28 2.55 1.76 -0.37
C PHE A 28 2.76 0.43 0.35
N VAL A 29 3.07 0.50 1.65
CA VAL A 29 3.09 -0.67 2.52
C VAL A 29 1.86 -0.59 3.43
N HIS A 30 0.90 -1.47 3.24
CA HIS A 30 -0.35 -1.46 3.99
C HIS A 30 -0.37 -2.53 5.07
N GLY A 31 -0.73 -2.14 6.30
CA GLY A 31 -1.01 -3.10 7.37
C GLY A 31 -2.29 -3.85 7.06
N CYS A 32 -2.24 -5.18 7.11
CA CYS A 32 -3.38 -6.01 6.71
C CYS A 32 -4.63 -5.76 7.57
N PHE A 33 -4.45 -5.54 8.86
CA PHE A 33 -5.57 -5.25 9.77
C PHE A 33 -6.24 -3.90 9.44
N TRP A 34 -5.43 -2.83 9.32
CA TRP A 34 -5.97 -1.47 9.16
C TRP A 34 -6.56 -1.20 7.79
N HIS A 35 -6.05 -1.85 6.75
CA HIS A 35 -6.49 -1.67 5.37
C HIS A 35 -7.37 -2.81 4.86
N ARG A 36 -7.73 -3.73 5.73
CA ARG A 36 -8.65 -4.84 5.48
C ARG A 36 -8.25 -5.67 4.26
N HIS A 37 -7.06 -6.24 4.33
CA HIS A 37 -6.54 -7.12 3.28
C HIS A 37 -7.45 -8.36 3.15
N GLU A 38 -8.08 -8.53 2.00
CA GLU A 38 -9.02 -9.64 1.75
C GLU A 38 -8.34 -11.00 1.87
N GLY A 39 -9.03 -11.94 2.53
CA GLY A 39 -8.56 -13.31 2.67
C GLY A 39 -7.33 -13.49 3.55
N CYS A 40 -6.89 -12.45 4.24
CA CYS A 40 -5.69 -12.49 5.05
C CYS A 40 -6.01 -12.72 6.52
N ARG A 41 -5.29 -13.64 7.18
CA ARG A 41 -5.48 -13.92 8.62
C ARG A 41 -5.14 -12.71 9.50
N LEU A 42 -4.24 -11.84 9.03
CA LEU A 42 -3.87 -10.64 9.79
C LEU A 42 -4.98 -9.58 9.80
N ALA A 43 -5.97 -9.71 8.93
CA ALA A 43 -7.11 -8.82 8.86
C ALA A 43 -8.29 -9.37 9.67
N THR A 44 -8.03 -9.83 10.89
CA THR A 44 -9.06 -10.40 11.76
C THR A 44 -10.03 -9.34 12.25
N ARG A 45 -11.27 -9.76 12.51
CA ARG A 45 -12.30 -8.88 13.04
C ARG A 45 -12.29 -8.87 14.56
N SER A 46 -12.45 -7.68 15.15
CA SER A 46 -12.63 -7.55 16.59
C SER A 46 -13.98 -8.15 17.01
N LYS A 47 -14.02 -8.84 18.16
CA LYS A 47 -15.25 -9.39 18.71
C LYS A 47 -16.07 -8.34 19.46
N THR A 48 -15.48 -7.19 19.78
CA THR A 48 -16.14 -6.11 20.50
C THR A 48 -16.11 -4.83 19.65
N ARG A 49 -17.19 -4.04 19.78
CA ARG A 49 -17.32 -2.76 19.08
C ARG A 49 -17.14 -2.89 17.56
N THR A 50 -17.72 -3.95 16.98
CA THR A 50 -17.57 -4.23 15.56
C THR A 50 -18.03 -3.08 14.66
N GLU A 51 -19.13 -2.42 15.02
CA GLU A 51 -19.65 -1.28 14.24
C GLU A 51 -18.66 -0.12 14.19
N PHE A 52 -18.02 0.18 15.32
CA PHE A 52 -17.02 1.24 15.41
C PHE A 52 -15.82 0.93 14.50
N TRP A 53 -15.32 -0.30 14.58
CA TRP A 53 -14.18 -0.72 13.79
C TRP A 53 -14.52 -0.82 12.30
N ASP A 54 -15.70 -1.35 11.97
CA ASP A 54 -16.14 -1.48 10.57
C ASP A 54 -16.21 -0.11 9.89
N ALA A 55 -16.78 0.89 10.55
CA ALA A 55 -16.85 2.25 10.00
C ALA A 55 -15.45 2.84 9.77
N LYS A 56 -14.52 2.58 10.68
CA LYS A 56 -13.15 3.04 10.56
C LYS A 56 -12.42 2.37 9.40
N PHE A 57 -12.61 1.06 9.24
CA PHE A 57 -12.01 0.28 8.16
C PHE A 57 -12.56 0.71 6.80
N GLU A 58 -13.87 0.93 6.70
CA GLU A 58 -14.48 1.40 5.46
C GLU A 58 -13.89 2.73 5.00
N ARG A 59 -13.70 3.67 5.93
CA ARG A 59 -13.08 4.95 5.62
C ARG A 59 -11.64 4.79 5.15
N ASN A 60 -10.88 3.88 5.75
CA ASN A 60 -9.51 3.62 5.35
C ASN A 60 -9.46 3.02 3.94
N VAL A 61 -10.30 2.04 3.64
CA VAL A 61 -10.36 1.39 2.33
C VAL A 61 -10.77 2.39 1.25
N GLU A 62 -11.78 3.20 1.53
CA GLU A 62 -12.26 4.21 0.59
C GLU A 62 -11.18 5.25 0.30
N ARG A 63 -10.49 5.73 1.36
CA ARG A 63 -9.40 6.68 1.21
C ARG A 63 -8.26 6.08 0.38
N ASP A 64 -7.92 4.81 0.60
CA ASP A 64 -6.87 4.14 -0.15
C ASP A 64 -7.20 4.08 -1.64
N ARG A 65 -8.45 3.76 -1.98
CA ARG A 65 -8.90 3.74 -3.38
C ARG A 65 -8.80 5.11 -4.03
N ARG A 66 -9.26 6.14 -3.32
CA ARG A 66 -9.23 7.51 -3.82
C ARG A 66 -7.81 8.00 -4.05
N VAL A 67 -6.94 7.76 -3.08
CA VAL A 67 -5.54 8.16 -3.15
C VAL A 67 -4.84 7.48 -4.33
N GLN A 68 -5.05 6.17 -4.48
CA GLN A 68 -4.45 5.41 -5.57
C GLN A 68 -4.95 5.91 -6.94
N ALA A 69 -6.25 6.21 -7.04
CA ALA A 69 -6.81 6.75 -8.27
C ALA A 69 -6.24 8.12 -8.60
N GLU A 70 -6.09 9.00 -7.61
CA GLU A 70 -5.48 10.32 -7.80
C GLU A 70 -4.05 10.20 -8.31
N LEU A 71 -3.26 9.32 -7.71
CA LEU A 71 -1.87 9.12 -8.10
C LEU A 71 -1.76 8.59 -9.53
N ARG A 72 -2.61 7.63 -9.90
CA ARG A 72 -2.64 7.11 -11.26
C ARG A 72 -3.04 8.18 -12.28
N ASN A 73 -4.00 9.03 -11.91
CA ASN A 73 -4.40 10.15 -12.76
C ASN A 73 -3.28 11.18 -12.94
N LEU A 74 -2.36 11.27 -11.98
CA LEU A 74 -1.18 12.13 -12.09
C LEU A 74 -0.05 11.47 -12.90
N GLY A 75 -0.24 10.24 -13.36
CA GLY A 75 0.73 9.53 -14.18
C GLY A 75 1.64 8.57 -13.42
N TRP A 76 1.37 8.33 -12.14
CA TRP A 76 2.16 7.40 -11.34
C TRP A 76 1.66 5.96 -11.47
N ASP A 77 2.60 5.01 -11.51
CA ASP A 77 2.30 3.59 -11.32
C ASP A 77 2.32 3.31 -9.81
N VAL A 78 1.29 2.64 -9.32
CA VAL A 78 1.13 2.40 -7.88
C VAL A 78 1.11 0.91 -7.58
N LEU A 79 1.92 0.49 -6.62
CA LEU A 79 1.92 -0.86 -6.07
C LEU A 79 1.61 -0.80 -4.59
N VAL A 80 0.73 -1.67 -4.14
CA VAL A 80 0.46 -1.87 -2.72
C VAL A 80 1.11 -3.17 -2.28
N VAL A 81 2.00 -3.08 -1.29
CA VAL A 81 2.62 -4.23 -0.65
C VAL A 81 1.94 -4.40 0.71
N TRP A 82 1.50 -5.62 1.02
CA TRP A 82 0.80 -5.89 2.26
C TRP A 82 1.75 -6.43 3.32
N GLU A 83 1.44 -6.15 4.57
CA GLU A 83 2.23 -6.58 5.72
C GLU A 83 2.57 -8.07 5.68
N CYS A 84 1.60 -8.92 5.33
CA CYS A 84 1.83 -10.36 5.24
C CYS A 84 2.85 -10.72 4.16
N GLU A 85 2.94 -9.94 3.09
CA GLU A 85 3.90 -10.16 2.01
C GLU A 85 5.33 -9.82 2.45
N THR A 86 5.50 -8.89 3.38
CA THR A 86 6.83 -8.51 3.87
C THR A 86 7.48 -9.60 4.71
N ARG A 87 6.70 -10.60 5.14
CA ARG A 87 7.21 -11.72 5.92
C ARG A 87 7.85 -12.82 5.07
N ASP A 88 7.70 -12.73 3.75
CA ASP A 88 8.35 -13.64 2.81
C ASP A 88 9.31 -12.82 1.93
N PRO A 89 10.61 -12.73 2.32
CA PRO A 89 11.57 -11.88 1.61
C PRO A 89 11.78 -12.27 0.14
N VAL A 90 11.72 -13.56 -0.17
CA VAL A 90 11.92 -14.03 -1.55
C VAL A 90 10.77 -13.59 -2.44
N LYS A 91 9.55 -13.78 -1.98
CA LYS A 91 8.35 -13.35 -2.71
C LYS A 91 8.30 -11.84 -2.85
N LEU A 92 8.61 -11.12 -1.78
CA LEU A 92 8.64 -9.67 -1.79
C LEU A 92 9.64 -9.12 -2.80
N GLN A 93 10.86 -9.67 -2.82
CA GLN A 93 11.89 -9.26 -3.75
C GLN A 93 11.46 -9.47 -5.20
N LYS A 94 10.79 -10.58 -5.48
CA LYS A 94 10.27 -10.88 -6.82
C LYS A 94 9.21 -9.87 -7.25
N VAL A 95 8.24 -9.58 -6.38
CA VAL A 95 7.17 -8.61 -6.65
C VAL A 95 7.74 -7.23 -6.90
N LEU A 96 8.66 -6.77 -6.04
CA LEU A 96 9.29 -5.47 -6.19
C LEU A 96 10.13 -5.38 -7.46
N GLY A 97 10.90 -6.42 -7.75
CA GLY A 97 11.73 -6.47 -8.95
C GLY A 97 10.91 -6.39 -10.23
N GLU A 98 9.82 -7.13 -10.30
CA GLU A 98 8.92 -7.10 -11.46
C GLU A 98 8.26 -5.72 -11.63
N PHE A 99 7.82 -5.12 -10.53
CA PHE A 99 7.19 -3.80 -10.57
C PHE A 99 8.18 -2.72 -11.03
N LEU A 100 9.37 -2.69 -10.47
CA LEU A 100 10.37 -1.66 -10.77
C LEU A 100 10.97 -1.81 -12.16
N SER A 101 10.92 -3.02 -12.73
CA SER A 101 11.48 -3.32 -14.05
C SER A 101 10.48 -3.19 -15.19
N SER A 102 9.20 -3.01 -14.87
CA SER A 102 8.14 -2.95 -15.87
C SER A 102 8.08 -1.61 -16.62
#